data_7c405f8c45c798bb044feb6e2481e057
#
_entry.id   7c405f8c45c798bb044feb6e2481e057
#
_cell.length_a   1.000
_cell.length_b   1.000
_cell.length_c   1.000
_cell.angle_alpha   90.00
_cell.angle_beta   90.00
_cell.angle_gamma   90.00
#
_symmetry.space_group_name_H-M   'P 1'
#
loop_
_entity.id
_entity.type
_entity.pdbx_description
1 polymer ?
#
loop_
_entity_poly.entity_id
_entity_poly.type
_entity_poly.pdbx_seq_one_letter_code
_entity_poly.pdbx_strand_id
1 'polypeptide(L)'
;MSTGYTSYIKDGEITSGKEFLKLCTRAFGIAVDLKDESLDVPTPNHFEPDPYYEKAYKDSLVSREKAYSMTLEEAKEDMISKFKNNKASAKRCLKDYKDEDKKYLKVQEEVEKWIPPTPEHENLKKFCLDQIDMSLNTFLYKWCEKDINKELDTSDDAIRKYIDSLKDYADEKLKRSYKNWQEELRRVEEKNLWMRQFLDSLENI
;
A
#
# COMPACT_ATOMS: atom_id res chain seq x y z
N MET A 1 -20.39 33.18 -11.38
CA MET A 1 -20.09 31.87 -11.99
C MET A 1 -20.70 30.80 -11.11
N SER A 2 -21.42 29.83 -11.68
CA SER A 2 -21.92 28.67 -10.92
C SER A 2 -20.76 27.72 -10.60
N THR A 3 -20.77 27.13 -9.41
CA THR A 3 -19.86 26.01 -9.04
C THR A 3 -20.43 24.69 -9.57
N GLY A 4 -19.68 23.59 -9.52
CA GLY A 4 -20.20 22.27 -9.90
C GLY A 4 -21.49 21.88 -9.18
N TYR A 5 -21.63 22.25 -7.89
CA TYR A 5 -22.86 21.99 -7.12
C TYR A 5 -24.01 22.95 -7.47
N THR A 6 -23.75 24.23 -7.76
CA THR A 6 -24.78 25.22 -8.05
C THR A 6 -25.24 25.20 -9.51
N SER A 7 -24.58 24.47 -10.40
CA SER A 7 -25.05 24.27 -11.78
C SER A 7 -26.43 23.60 -11.81
N TYR A 8 -26.65 22.60 -10.95
CA TYR A 8 -27.96 21.92 -10.85
C TYR A 8 -29.13 22.84 -10.47
N ILE A 9 -28.86 23.88 -9.65
CA ILE A 9 -29.86 24.92 -9.35
C ILE A 9 -30.08 25.78 -10.58
N LYS A 10 -29.00 26.21 -11.25
CA LYS A 10 -29.08 27.07 -12.44
C LYS A 10 -29.85 26.39 -13.57
N ASP A 11 -29.61 25.08 -13.75
CA ASP A 11 -30.20 24.29 -14.85
C ASP A 11 -31.61 23.78 -14.49
N GLY A 12 -32.11 24.10 -13.27
CA GLY A 12 -33.48 23.77 -12.82
C GLY A 12 -33.69 22.33 -12.37
N GLU A 13 -32.60 21.55 -12.23
CA GLU A 13 -32.63 20.16 -11.77
C GLU A 13 -32.85 20.06 -10.27
N ILE A 14 -32.36 21.03 -9.50
CA ILE A 14 -32.58 21.18 -8.06
C ILE A 14 -33.37 22.46 -7.82
N THR A 15 -34.54 22.30 -7.21
CA THR A 15 -35.47 23.40 -6.96
C THR A 15 -35.78 23.63 -5.48
N SER A 16 -35.25 22.75 -4.59
CA SER A 16 -35.47 22.86 -3.15
C SER A 16 -34.17 22.93 -2.36
N GLY A 17 -34.16 23.63 -1.24
CA GLY A 17 -33.04 23.67 -0.30
C GLY A 17 -32.70 22.30 0.25
N LYS A 18 -33.70 21.45 0.45
CA LYS A 18 -33.58 20.08 0.92
C LYS A 18 -32.71 19.20 -0.03
N GLU A 19 -32.99 19.28 -1.35
CA GLU A 19 -32.24 18.58 -2.37
C GLU A 19 -30.80 19.11 -2.49
N PHE A 20 -30.65 20.43 -2.41
CA PHE A 20 -29.35 21.07 -2.47
C PHE A 20 -28.48 20.70 -1.28
N LEU A 21 -29.03 20.67 -0.06
CA LEU A 21 -28.32 20.19 1.15
C LEU A 21 -27.86 18.75 1.01
N LYS A 22 -28.74 17.85 0.49
CA LYS A 22 -28.38 16.46 0.20
C LYS A 22 -27.24 16.34 -0.80
N LEU A 23 -27.23 17.13 -1.86
CA LEU A 23 -26.15 17.15 -2.83
C LEU A 23 -24.84 17.60 -2.19
N CYS A 24 -24.87 18.66 -1.38
CA CYS A 24 -23.68 19.24 -0.76
C CYS A 24 -23.06 18.36 0.35
N THR A 25 -23.76 17.35 0.90
CA THR A 25 -23.18 16.43 1.88
C THR A 25 -21.93 15.73 1.38
N ARG A 26 -21.80 15.52 0.07
CA ARG A 26 -20.62 14.91 -0.57
C ARG A 26 -19.34 15.73 -0.42
N ALA A 27 -19.46 17.05 -0.20
CA ALA A 27 -18.30 17.92 0.03
C ALA A 27 -18.01 18.12 1.52
N PHE A 28 -18.80 17.52 2.42
CA PHE A 28 -18.75 17.86 3.84
C PHE A 28 -18.77 16.62 4.75
N GLY A 29 -18.02 16.73 5.85
CA GLY A 29 -18.08 15.78 6.95
C GLY A 29 -17.79 14.35 6.53
N ILE A 30 -18.60 13.43 7.02
CA ILE A 30 -18.45 11.97 6.89
C ILE A 30 -18.75 11.47 5.46
N ALA A 31 -19.49 12.24 4.67
CA ALA A 31 -19.81 11.88 3.30
C ALA A 31 -18.75 12.31 2.26
N VAL A 32 -17.64 12.91 2.70
CA VAL A 32 -16.54 13.39 1.84
C VAL A 32 -15.88 12.27 1.00
N ASP A 33 -16.00 11.03 1.41
CA ASP A 33 -15.52 9.87 0.63
C ASP A 33 -16.25 9.75 -0.72
N LEU A 34 -17.43 10.35 -0.86
CA LEU A 34 -18.25 10.35 -2.09
C LEU A 34 -17.95 11.52 -3.03
N LYS A 35 -16.96 12.37 -2.69
CA LYS A 35 -16.63 13.59 -3.46
C LYS A 35 -16.22 13.31 -4.91
N ASP A 36 -15.59 12.15 -5.14
CA ASP A 36 -15.07 11.73 -6.44
C ASP A 36 -16.10 10.88 -7.25
N GLU A 37 -17.26 10.56 -6.65
CA GLU A 37 -18.34 9.88 -7.33
C GLU A 37 -19.11 10.85 -8.22
N SER A 38 -19.73 10.33 -9.30
CA SER A 38 -20.63 11.16 -10.14
C SER A 38 -21.74 11.78 -9.31
N LEU A 39 -22.06 13.04 -9.57
CA LEU A 39 -23.13 13.75 -8.87
C LEU A 39 -24.52 13.16 -9.16
N ASP A 40 -24.66 12.39 -10.25
CA ASP A 40 -25.90 11.69 -10.62
C ASP A 40 -26.19 10.48 -9.71
N VAL A 41 -25.17 9.96 -9.01
CA VAL A 41 -25.35 8.87 -8.05
C VAL A 41 -25.91 9.43 -6.75
N PRO A 42 -27.07 8.97 -6.24
CA PRO A 42 -27.64 9.50 -5.00
C PRO A 42 -26.74 9.23 -3.80
N THR A 43 -26.66 10.20 -2.89
CA THR A 43 -25.96 10.01 -1.62
C THR A 43 -26.65 8.92 -0.80
N PRO A 44 -25.97 7.87 -0.34
CA PRO A 44 -26.56 6.80 0.45
C PRO A 44 -27.12 7.32 1.77
N ASN A 45 -28.27 6.80 2.18
CA ASN A 45 -28.85 7.09 3.50
C ASN A 45 -28.23 6.21 4.61
N HIS A 46 -27.55 5.14 4.22
CA HIS A 46 -26.90 4.17 5.10
C HIS A 46 -25.62 3.64 4.47
N PHE A 47 -24.63 3.42 5.29
CA PHE A 47 -23.31 2.90 4.89
C PHE A 47 -23.10 1.54 5.54
N GLU A 48 -22.55 0.60 4.79
CA GLU A 48 -22.15 -0.72 5.28
C GLU A 48 -20.64 -0.75 5.53
N PRO A 49 -20.17 -1.54 6.50
CA PRO A 49 -18.76 -1.76 6.72
C PRO A 49 -18.09 -2.39 5.48
N ASP A 50 -16.89 -1.97 5.15
CA ASP A 50 -16.11 -2.61 4.10
C ASP A 50 -15.81 -4.07 4.50
N PRO A 51 -16.29 -5.07 3.71
CA PRO A 51 -16.11 -6.48 4.01
C PRO A 51 -14.64 -6.92 4.03
N TYR A 52 -13.73 -6.12 3.48
CA TYR A 52 -12.30 -6.36 3.53
C TYR A 52 -11.79 -6.51 4.97
N TYR A 53 -12.21 -5.66 5.89
CA TYR A 53 -11.71 -5.67 7.27
C TYR A 53 -12.17 -6.92 8.04
N GLU A 54 -13.43 -7.32 7.90
CA GLU A 54 -13.92 -8.55 8.50
C GLU A 54 -13.22 -9.78 7.92
N LYS A 55 -13.05 -9.82 6.59
CA LYS A 55 -12.33 -10.89 5.92
C LYS A 55 -10.87 -10.96 6.39
N ALA A 56 -10.18 -9.82 6.45
CA ALA A 56 -8.79 -9.79 6.92
C ALA A 56 -8.64 -10.29 8.35
N TYR A 57 -9.61 -10.01 9.22
CA TYR A 57 -9.67 -10.56 10.58
C TYR A 57 -9.89 -12.09 10.56
N LYS A 58 -10.85 -12.59 9.81
CA LYS A 58 -11.11 -14.04 9.67
C LYS A 58 -9.90 -14.78 9.10
N ASP A 59 -9.26 -14.23 8.08
CA ASP A 59 -8.03 -14.80 7.47
C ASP A 59 -6.86 -14.81 8.47
N SER A 60 -6.80 -13.84 9.39
CA SER A 60 -5.78 -13.83 10.43
C SER A 60 -6.02 -14.88 11.52
N LEU A 61 -7.27 -15.20 11.85
CA LEU A 61 -7.61 -16.32 12.74
C LEU A 61 -7.13 -17.66 12.16
N VAL A 62 -7.43 -17.91 10.88
CA VAL A 62 -6.96 -19.12 10.17
C VAL A 62 -5.42 -19.19 10.12
N SER A 63 -4.78 -18.03 9.86
CA SER A 63 -3.32 -17.97 9.84
C SER A 63 -2.70 -18.27 11.19
N ARG A 64 -3.33 -17.80 12.27
CA ARG A 64 -2.90 -18.07 13.65
C ARG A 64 -3.07 -19.56 13.99
N GLU A 65 -4.21 -20.14 13.72
CA GLU A 65 -4.46 -21.57 13.94
C GLU A 65 -3.41 -22.43 13.24
N LYS A 66 -3.12 -22.13 11.97
CA LYS A 66 -2.07 -22.80 11.21
C LYS A 66 -0.69 -22.67 11.84
N ALA A 67 -0.32 -21.48 12.35
CA ALA A 67 0.97 -21.27 12.99
C ALA A 67 1.11 -22.07 14.30
N TYR A 68 0.00 -22.20 15.05
CA TYR A 68 -0.01 -22.92 16.32
C TYR A 68 -0.11 -24.45 16.17
N SER A 69 -0.69 -24.94 15.07
CA SER A 69 -0.79 -26.37 14.76
C SER A 69 0.42 -26.91 13.98
N MET A 70 1.35 -26.04 13.56
CA MET A 70 2.49 -26.40 12.71
C MET A 70 3.42 -27.38 13.42
N THR A 71 3.71 -28.51 12.79
CA THR A 71 4.68 -29.51 13.26
C THR A 71 6.12 -29.06 12.93
N LEU A 72 7.11 -29.70 13.60
CA LEU A 72 8.52 -29.43 13.32
C LEU A 72 8.90 -29.76 11.87
N GLU A 73 8.32 -30.83 11.31
CA GLU A 73 8.62 -31.23 9.92
C GLU A 73 8.04 -30.24 8.92
N GLU A 74 6.77 -29.84 9.09
CA GLU A 74 6.14 -28.80 8.25
C GLU A 74 6.90 -27.47 8.34
N ALA A 75 7.31 -27.07 9.53
CA ALA A 75 8.10 -25.84 9.72
C ALA A 75 9.46 -25.91 9.01
N LYS A 76 10.13 -27.05 9.07
CA LYS A 76 11.39 -27.30 8.38
C LYS A 76 11.23 -27.21 6.87
N GLU A 77 10.20 -27.85 6.30
CA GLU A 77 9.91 -27.79 4.87
C GLU A 77 9.59 -26.36 4.42
N ASP A 78 8.75 -25.63 5.16
CA ASP A 78 8.40 -24.24 4.87
C ASP A 78 9.65 -23.33 4.95
N MET A 79 10.47 -23.49 5.96
CA MET A 79 11.72 -22.75 6.15
C MET A 79 12.70 -22.99 4.99
N ILE A 80 12.87 -24.25 4.56
CA ILE A 80 13.72 -24.64 3.42
C ILE A 80 13.15 -24.05 2.13
N SER A 81 11.83 -24.15 1.92
CA SER A 81 11.16 -23.61 0.73
C SER A 81 11.32 -22.10 0.62
N LYS A 82 11.06 -21.37 1.69
CA LYS A 82 11.25 -19.92 1.76
C LYS A 82 12.70 -19.51 1.53
N PHE A 83 13.63 -20.24 2.13
CA PHE A 83 15.06 -19.98 1.92
C PHE A 83 15.48 -20.16 0.46
N LYS A 84 15.06 -21.24 -0.19
CA LYS A 84 15.31 -21.48 -1.63
C LYS A 84 14.73 -20.37 -2.50
N ASN A 85 13.49 -19.99 -2.22
CA ASN A 85 12.80 -18.93 -2.97
C ASN A 85 13.49 -17.58 -2.81
N ASN A 86 13.88 -17.22 -1.58
CA ASN A 86 14.61 -15.97 -1.31
C ASN A 86 15.96 -15.95 -2.02
N LYS A 87 16.70 -17.05 -1.96
CA LYS A 87 17.99 -17.20 -2.66
C LYS A 87 17.84 -17.11 -4.18
N ALA A 88 16.81 -17.72 -4.75
CA ALA A 88 16.49 -17.63 -6.18
C ALA A 88 16.09 -16.20 -6.58
N SER A 89 15.29 -15.52 -5.74
CA SER A 89 14.92 -14.13 -5.94
C SER A 89 16.14 -13.21 -5.89
N ALA A 90 17.01 -13.36 -4.89
CA ALA A 90 18.24 -12.58 -4.78
C ALA A 90 19.17 -12.74 -6.00
N LYS A 91 19.29 -13.97 -6.53
CA LYS A 91 20.06 -14.22 -7.78
C LYS A 91 19.46 -13.48 -8.99
N ARG A 92 18.13 -13.49 -9.11
CA ARG A 92 17.43 -12.79 -10.18
C ARG A 92 17.64 -11.28 -10.07
N CYS A 93 17.37 -10.72 -8.88
CA CYS A 93 17.56 -9.28 -8.63
C CYS A 93 19.01 -8.84 -8.91
N LEU A 94 20.01 -9.62 -8.47
CA LEU A 94 21.40 -9.32 -8.76
C LEU A 94 21.71 -9.27 -10.25
N LYS A 95 21.14 -10.21 -11.02
CA LYS A 95 21.28 -10.20 -12.46
C LYS A 95 20.62 -8.97 -13.09
N ASP A 96 19.39 -8.68 -12.69
CA ASP A 96 18.62 -7.55 -13.21
C ASP A 96 19.33 -6.21 -12.93
N TYR A 97 19.82 -6.02 -11.71
CA TYR A 97 20.62 -4.83 -11.34
C TYR A 97 21.91 -4.72 -12.17
N LYS A 98 22.63 -5.83 -12.37
CA LYS A 98 23.85 -5.82 -13.21
C LYS A 98 23.55 -5.51 -14.68
N ASP A 99 22.43 -5.98 -15.20
CA ASP A 99 22.02 -5.71 -16.58
C ASP A 99 21.49 -4.27 -16.75
N GLU A 100 20.93 -3.68 -15.69
CA GLU A 100 20.56 -2.27 -15.65
C GLU A 100 21.80 -1.36 -15.58
N ASP A 101 22.73 -1.65 -14.69
CA ASP A 101 23.97 -0.88 -14.53
C ASP A 101 24.81 -0.86 -15.78
N LYS A 102 24.84 -1.94 -16.58
CA LYS A 102 25.50 -1.95 -17.89
C LYS A 102 24.97 -0.86 -18.82
N LYS A 103 23.66 -0.54 -18.75
CA LYS A 103 23.07 0.52 -19.56
C LYS A 103 23.53 1.90 -19.08
N TYR A 104 23.54 2.11 -17.76
CA TYR A 104 24.04 3.35 -17.15
C TYR A 104 25.52 3.58 -17.46
N LEU A 105 26.35 2.56 -17.27
CA LEU A 105 27.81 2.64 -17.52
C LEU A 105 28.12 2.92 -19.00
N LYS A 106 27.34 2.36 -19.93
CA LYS A 106 27.50 2.68 -21.35
C LYS A 106 27.24 4.17 -21.63
N VAL A 107 26.19 4.74 -21.07
CA VAL A 107 25.87 6.16 -21.22
C VAL A 107 26.94 7.03 -20.53
N GLN A 108 27.40 6.60 -19.36
CA GLN A 108 28.45 7.27 -18.60
C GLN A 108 29.73 7.42 -19.45
N GLU A 109 30.17 6.33 -20.09
CA GLU A 109 31.33 6.37 -20.99
C GLU A 109 31.19 7.37 -22.15
N GLU A 110 29.99 7.53 -22.71
CA GLU A 110 29.69 8.45 -23.78
C GLU A 110 29.76 9.92 -23.26
N VAL A 111 29.18 10.17 -22.07
CA VAL A 111 29.25 11.49 -21.41
C VAL A 111 30.67 11.84 -21.02
N GLU A 112 31.48 10.91 -20.53
CA GLU A 112 32.87 11.12 -20.18
C GLU A 112 33.73 11.54 -21.38
N LYS A 113 33.47 10.98 -22.57
CA LYS A 113 34.16 11.30 -23.81
C LYS A 113 33.75 12.66 -24.39
N TRP A 114 32.60 13.20 -23.99
CA TRP A 114 32.17 14.50 -24.47
C TRP A 114 33.06 15.60 -23.93
N ILE A 115 33.57 16.50 -24.84
CA ILE A 115 34.39 17.63 -24.50
C ILE A 115 33.49 18.86 -24.38
N PRO A 116 33.32 19.44 -23.20
CA PRO A 116 32.50 20.63 -23.01
C PRO A 116 33.12 21.86 -23.74
N PRO A 117 32.32 22.64 -24.48
CA PRO A 117 32.81 23.79 -25.21
C PRO A 117 33.04 25.03 -24.35
N THR A 118 32.45 25.09 -23.14
CA THR A 118 32.60 26.21 -22.20
C THR A 118 32.61 25.72 -20.74
N PRO A 119 33.10 26.54 -19.78
CA PRO A 119 33.08 26.19 -18.37
C PRO A 119 31.66 25.90 -17.82
N GLU A 120 30.63 26.52 -18.37
CA GLU A 120 29.25 26.25 -17.98
C GLU A 120 28.82 24.81 -18.35
N HIS A 121 29.27 24.36 -19.52
CA HIS A 121 29.01 22.99 -19.98
C HIS A 121 29.79 21.92 -19.16
N GLU A 122 30.90 22.29 -18.52
CA GLU A 122 31.58 21.41 -17.54
C GLU A 122 30.66 21.08 -16.36
N ASN A 123 29.92 22.07 -15.85
CA ASN A 123 28.97 21.85 -14.78
C ASN A 123 27.81 20.91 -15.21
N LEU A 124 27.34 21.04 -16.47
CA LEU A 124 26.36 20.15 -17.05
C LEU A 124 26.89 18.71 -17.14
N LYS A 125 28.13 18.53 -17.64
CA LYS A 125 28.77 17.21 -17.70
C LYS A 125 28.84 16.57 -16.32
N LYS A 126 29.32 17.32 -15.34
CA LYS A 126 29.39 16.85 -13.94
C LYS A 126 28.02 16.45 -13.42
N PHE A 127 27.00 17.28 -13.62
CA PHE A 127 25.62 16.95 -13.21
C PHE A 127 25.13 15.65 -13.85
N CYS A 128 25.37 15.44 -15.14
CA CYS A 128 24.97 14.20 -15.83
C CYS A 128 25.66 12.96 -15.24
N LEU A 129 26.96 13.04 -14.96
CA LEU A 129 27.72 11.95 -14.35
C LEU A 129 27.22 11.66 -12.91
N ASP A 130 26.99 12.70 -12.11
CA ASP A 130 26.46 12.57 -10.75
C ASP A 130 25.07 11.89 -10.76
N GLN A 131 24.19 12.19 -11.75
CA GLN A 131 22.89 11.54 -11.89
C GLN A 131 23.03 10.05 -12.21
N ILE A 132 23.98 9.68 -13.06
CA ILE A 132 24.26 8.27 -13.40
C ILE A 132 24.81 7.54 -12.17
N ASP A 133 25.79 8.10 -11.48
CA ASP A 133 26.40 7.51 -10.29
C ASP A 133 25.38 7.25 -9.17
N MET A 134 24.45 8.20 -8.96
CA MET A 134 23.34 8.02 -7.99
C MET A 134 22.37 6.92 -8.40
N SER A 135 22.31 6.57 -9.68
CA SER A 135 21.39 5.55 -10.21
C SER A 135 22.01 4.15 -10.21
N LEU A 136 23.33 4.02 -9.99
CA LEU A 136 23.99 2.72 -9.96
C LEU A 136 23.58 1.88 -8.75
N ASN A 137 23.31 0.60 -8.98
CA ASN A 137 22.80 -0.36 -8.01
C ASN A 137 23.89 -1.02 -7.13
N THR A 138 25.12 -0.49 -7.10
CA THR A 138 26.28 -1.13 -6.43
C THR A 138 26.06 -1.51 -4.96
N PHE A 139 25.27 -0.70 -4.23
CA PHE A 139 24.89 -1.01 -2.85
C PHE A 139 23.99 -2.25 -2.76
N LEU A 140 23.06 -2.40 -3.72
CA LEU A 140 22.11 -3.51 -3.76
C LEU A 140 22.78 -4.85 -4.09
N TYR A 141 23.92 -4.83 -4.80
CA TYR A 141 24.69 -6.06 -5.05
C TYR A 141 25.11 -6.74 -3.76
N LYS A 142 25.64 -5.99 -2.80
CA LYS A 142 26.09 -6.52 -1.51
C LYS A 142 24.94 -7.19 -0.74
N TRP A 143 23.74 -6.65 -0.83
CA TRP A 143 22.55 -7.23 -0.22
C TRP A 143 22.18 -8.55 -0.88
N CYS A 144 22.11 -8.57 -2.21
CA CYS A 144 21.82 -9.78 -2.96
C CYS A 144 22.88 -10.86 -2.71
N GLU A 145 24.17 -10.50 -2.74
CA GLU A 145 25.29 -11.44 -2.48
C GLU A 145 25.25 -11.99 -1.05
N LYS A 146 24.89 -11.16 -0.05
CA LYS A 146 24.70 -11.62 1.32
C LYS A 146 23.61 -12.70 1.40
N ASP A 147 22.46 -12.47 0.75
CA ASP A 147 21.35 -13.43 0.77
C ASP A 147 21.67 -14.70 -0.04
N ILE A 148 22.42 -14.57 -1.14
CA ILE A 148 22.87 -15.71 -1.94
C ILE A 148 23.86 -16.58 -1.16
N ASN A 149 24.76 -15.98 -0.38
CA ASN A 149 25.80 -16.70 0.36
C ASN A 149 25.36 -17.12 1.77
N LYS A 150 24.16 -16.74 2.19
CA LYS A 150 23.61 -17.16 3.48
C LYS A 150 23.46 -18.69 3.53
N GLU A 151 23.77 -19.28 4.65
CA GLU A 151 23.52 -20.68 4.96
C GLU A 151 22.25 -20.82 5.79
N LEU A 152 21.55 -21.92 5.63
CA LEU A 152 20.35 -22.23 6.37
C LEU A 152 20.69 -23.20 7.50
N ASP A 153 20.48 -22.78 8.73
CA ASP A 153 20.50 -23.67 9.89
C ASP A 153 19.16 -24.40 9.97
N THR A 154 19.19 -25.71 9.88
CA THR A 154 18.03 -26.61 10.00
C THR A 154 18.05 -27.45 11.27
N SER A 155 18.80 -27.03 12.30
CA SER A 155 18.75 -27.66 13.61
C SER A 155 17.38 -27.55 14.26
N ASP A 156 17.03 -28.47 15.14
CA ASP A 156 15.75 -28.45 15.85
C ASP A 156 15.53 -27.15 16.63
N ASP A 157 16.58 -26.56 17.16
CA ASP A 157 16.54 -25.29 17.86
C ASP A 157 16.19 -24.12 16.89
N ALA A 158 16.80 -24.10 15.71
CA ALA A 158 16.49 -23.11 14.68
C ALA A 158 15.06 -23.26 14.17
N ILE A 159 14.57 -24.49 14.00
CA ILE A 159 13.19 -24.75 13.58
C ILE A 159 12.19 -24.31 14.67
N ARG A 160 12.46 -24.59 15.95
CA ARG A 160 11.61 -24.10 17.05
C ARG A 160 11.54 -22.58 17.10
N LYS A 161 12.67 -21.89 17.00
CA LYS A 161 12.72 -20.41 16.92
C LYS A 161 11.94 -19.88 15.73
N TYR A 162 11.98 -20.59 14.60
CA TYR A 162 11.19 -20.23 13.42
C TYR A 162 9.69 -20.35 13.69
N ILE A 163 9.23 -21.47 14.31
CA ILE A 163 7.84 -21.65 14.71
C ILE A 163 7.40 -20.53 15.67
N ASP A 164 8.22 -20.23 16.67
CA ASP A 164 7.90 -19.15 17.63
C ASP A 164 7.76 -17.80 16.92
N SER A 165 8.65 -17.50 15.99
CA SER A 165 8.53 -16.26 15.18
C SER A 165 7.27 -16.20 14.31
N LEU A 166 6.79 -17.36 13.82
CA LEU A 166 5.53 -17.44 13.07
C LEU A 166 4.31 -17.22 13.96
N LYS A 167 4.34 -17.74 15.21
CA LYS A 167 3.27 -17.52 16.19
C LYS A 167 3.21 -16.06 16.60
N ASP A 168 4.35 -15.45 16.93
CA ASP A 168 4.42 -14.03 17.29
C ASP A 168 3.88 -13.14 16.17
N TYR A 169 4.30 -13.41 14.92
CA TYR A 169 3.79 -12.69 13.76
C TYR A 169 2.29 -12.88 13.57
N ALA A 170 1.78 -14.10 13.76
CA ALA A 170 0.37 -14.40 13.60
C ALA A 170 -0.48 -13.72 14.69
N ASP A 171 0.01 -13.67 15.93
CA ASP A 171 -0.66 -12.97 17.04
C ASP A 171 -0.70 -11.46 16.84
N GLU A 172 0.40 -10.84 16.41
CA GLU A 172 0.43 -9.41 16.08
C GLU A 172 -0.45 -9.07 14.86
N LYS A 173 -0.47 -9.94 13.85
CA LYS A 173 -1.36 -9.79 12.69
C LYS A 173 -2.82 -9.86 13.11
N LEU A 174 -3.19 -10.81 13.96
CA LEU A 174 -4.55 -10.97 14.48
C LEU A 174 -4.98 -9.74 15.28
N LYS A 175 -4.14 -9.28 16.19
CA LYS A 175 -4.41 -8.08 17.02
C LYS A 175 -4.64 -6.84 16.15
N ARG A 176 -3.80 -6.64 15.15
CA ARG A 176 -3.92 -5.51 14.22
C ARG A 176 -5.18 -5.60 13.35
N SER A 177 -5.47 -6.77 12.78
CA SER A 177 -6.65 -6.95 11.93
C SER A 177 -7.95 -6.81 12.72
N TYR A 178 -8.00 -7.32 13.95
CA TYR A 178 -9.13 -7.12 14.85
C TYR A 178 -9.35 -5.64 15.16
N LYS A 179 -8.29 -4.92 15.51
CA LYS A 179 -8.36 -3.48 15.77
C LYS A 179 -8.90 -2.72 14.56
N ASN A 180 -8.37 -3.00 13.38
CA ASN A 180 -8.80 -2.34 12.14
C ASN A 180 -10.28 -2.63 11.84
N TRP A 181 -10.74 -3.87 12.07
CA TRP A 181 -12.15 -4.22 11.91
C TRP A 181 -13.05 -3.48 12.90
N GLN A 182 -12.66 -3.40 14.19
CA GLN A 182 -13.42 -2.63 15.19
C GLN A 182 -13.45 -1.13 14.86
N GLU A 183 -12.36 -0.57 14.37
CA GLU A 183 -12.29 0.83 13.92
C GLU A 183 -13.20 1.08 12.72
N GLU A 184 -13.28 0.15 11.76
CA GLU A 184 -14.20 0.24 10.64
C GLU A 184 -15.66 0.23 11.09
N LEU A 185 -16.04 -0.72 11.97
CA LEU A 185 -17.40 -0.77 12.51
C LEU A 185 -17.79 0.56 13.20
N ARG A 186 -16.90 1.10 14.04
CA ARG A 186 -17.13 2.37 14.73
C ARG A 186 -17.25 3.52 13.73
N ARG A 187 -16.38 3.57 12.73
CA ARG A 187 -16.40 4.60 11.68
C ARG A 187 -17.72 4.59 10.91
N VAL A 188 -18.22 3.42 10.57
CA VAL A 188 -19.48 3.28 9.84
C VAL A 188 -20.67 3.62 10.74
N GLU A 189 -20.65 3.25 12.01
CA GLU A 189 -21.69 3.64 12.97
C GLU A 189 -21.77 5.17 13.13
N GLU A 190 -20.63 5.82 13.26
CA GLU A 190 -20.54 7.30 13.33
C GLU A 190 -21.06 7.96 12.03
N LYS A 191 -20.72 7.39 10.86
CA LYS A 191 -21.27 7.82 9.56
C LYS A 191 -22.79 7.73 9.53
N ASN A 192 -23.32 6.59 9.92
CA ASN A 192 -24.75 6.33 9.91
C ASN A 192 -25.51 7.20 10.91
N LEU A 193 -24.92 7.47 12.09
CA LEU A 193 -25.48 8.38 13.08
C LEU A 193 -25.55 9.82 12.52
N TRP A 194 -24.45 10.31 11.95
CA TRP A 194 -24.40 11.64 11.34
C TRP A 194 -25.42 11.77 10.20
N MET A 195 -25.50 10.77 9.32
CA MET A 195 -26.43 10.80 8.20
C MET A 195 -27.89 10.80 8.66
N ARG A 196 -28.23 10.02 9.70
CA ARG A 196 -29.56 10.01 10.29
C ARG A 196 -29.92 11.37 10.87
N GLN A 197 -29.05 11.94 11.71
CA GLN A 197 -29.26 13.27 12.28
C GLN A 197 -29.44 14.35 11.19
N PHE A 198 -28.68 14.27 10.11
CA PHE A 198 -28.83 15.14 8.97
C PHE A 198 -30.19 14.98 8.31
N LEU A 199 -30.59 13.74 7.98
CA LEU A 199 -31.87 13.48 7.31
C LEU A 199 -33.06 13.88 8.18
N ASP A 200 -33.03 13.58 9.47
CA ASP A 200 -34.07 13.98 10.43
C ASP A 200 -34.21 15.52 10.49
N SER A 201 -33.10 16.24 10.42
CA SER A 201 -33.12 17.71 10.41
C SER A 201 -33.80 18.33 9.17
N LEU A 202 -33.80 17.57 8.05
CA LEU A 202 -34.46 18.02 6.80
C LEU A 202 -35.97 17.85 6.81
N GLU A 203 -36.58 17.18 7.80
CA GLU A 203 -38.00 17.03 7.92
C GLU A 203 -38.67 18.37 8.30
N ASN A 204 -37.90 19.30 8.86
CA ASN A 204 -38.39 20.61 9.31
C ASN A 204 -38.14 21.73 8.29
N ILE A 205 -37.69 21.41 7.08
CA ILE A 205 -37.50 22.31 5.94
C ILE A 205 -38.47 21.87 4.82
#